data_234ccbd13abf5b77e4a26f7a8969738a
#
_entry.id   234ccbd13abf5b77e4a26f7a8969738a
#
_cell.length_a   1.000
_cell.length_b   1.000
_cell.length_c   1.000
_cell.angle_alpha   90.00
_cell.angle_beta   90.00
_cell.angle_gamma   90.00
#
_symmetry.space_group_name_H-M   'P 1'
#
loop_
_entity.id
_entity.type
_entity.pdbx_description
1 polymer ?
#
loop_
_entity_poly.entity_id
_entity_poly.type
_entity_poly.pdbx_seq_one_letter_code
_entity_poly.pdbx_strand_id
1 'polypeptide(L)'
;MVKRQISRSKSNLLIVFGFLILANNIQAQAIWDNTSFVHRNGQEIHNGQNNAINLDGVNIGSWLMWEGLMWGGGLISEKDITNKMTSVIGPIAFNNFRDSVYKNYITRADIQRISNECYNVVRIPFNHNLLEDDANPFVYKAEGWAILDSALKWCEDYNVYAVLDMHAAPGGQATHFIADPDSIDLWNSPVNKNRTIQLWKAIASRYQNRGIVAAYDLLNEPNIWWWPDLVNLYDNIIDTIRTVDNNHMIMLEGNNYAQDFSMFTSLPDPNICFQFHYYTFFFSAPNIPAWTALSNTLNVPIWCGEWGEDTLGGMQNKLTNIIRNPANKISGQAFWTWKTVTVGFQNPHSLNVNNPTDWNNTMLWVTYNAPIVTPLEMQNGIDNFIVNMKLQNCVVDTGVFNMLNLCSVTGIQNIEELKYLNVYPNPFTSSINIEGKFENEYYELLNSTGQMIWTGKQINNQDFSSLTDGLYFLRIYNGNSTQTTKLIKD
;
A
#
# COMPACT_ATOMS: atom_id res chain seq x y z
N MET A 1 47.33 -12.93 -84.08
CA MET A 1 46.09 -12.16 -83.69
C MET A 1 45.29 -12.98 -82.69
N VAL A 2 45.37 -12.64 -81.45
CA VAL A 2 44.66 -13.37 -80.37
C VAL A 2 43.59 -12.45 -79.80
N LYS A 3 42.32 -12.83 -79.98
CA LYS A 3 41.20 -12.16 -79.36
C LYS A 3 41.11 -12.60 -77.90
N ARG A 4 41.26 -11.65 -76.94
CA ARG A 4 40.90 -11.84 -75.52
C ARG A 4 39.43 -11.58 -75.33
N GLN A 5 38.72 -12.60 -74.84
CA GLN A 5 37.37 -12.48 -74.30
C GLN A 5 37.44 -11.90 -72.86
N ILE A 6 36.70 -10.83 -72.62
CA ILE A 6 36.54 -10.26 -71.28
C ILE A 6 35.23 -10.81 -70.68
N SER A 7 35.37 -11.66 -69.68
CA SER A 7 34.26 -12.15 -68.86
C SER A 7 33.82 -11.05 -67.90
N ARG A 8 32.53 -10.62 -67.99
CA ARG A 8 31.92 -9.73 -66.99
C ARG A 8 31.42 -10.56 -65.82
N SER A 9 32.06 -10.46 -64.66
CA SER A 9 31.56 -10.91 -63.39
C SER A 9 30.47 -9.96 -62.90
N LYS A 10 29.26 -10.47 -62.69
CA LYS A 10 28.19 -9.77 -61.99
C LYS A 10 28.40 -9.95 -60.49
N SER A 11 28.87 -8.94 -59.79
CA SER A 11 28.86 -8.87 -58.33
C SER A 11 27.44 -8.50 -57.87
N ASN A 12 26.78 -9.46 -57.26
CA ASN A 12 25.51 -9.19 -56.53
C ASN A 12 25.90 -8.52 -55.20
N LEU A 13 25.59 -7.23 -55.10
CA LEU A 13 25.68 -6.48 -53.87
C LEU A 13 24.45 -6.80 -53.01
N LEU A 14 24.62 -7.67 -51.98
CA LEU A 14 23.59 -7.89 -50.97
C LEU A 14 23.61 -6.67 -50.05
N ILE A 15 22.61 -5.80 -50.16
CA ILE A 15 22.33 -4.75 -49.19
C ILE A 15 21.58 -5.39 -48.04
N VAL A 16 22.29 -5.67 -46.95
CA VAL A 16 21.66 -6.05 -45.66
C VAL A 16 21.15 -4.78 -45.00
N PHE A 17 19.85 -4.54 -45.07
CA PHE A 17 19.18 -3.55 -44.25
C PHE A 17 19.14 -4.09 -42.79
N GLY A 18 20.08 -3.66 -41.99
CA GLY A 18 20.00 -3.84 -40.53
C GLY A 18 18.90 -2.90 -39.98
N PHE A 19 17.72 -3.46 -39.72
CA PHE A 19 16.74 -2.77 -38.85
C PHE A 19 17.31 -2.78 -37.42
N LEU A 20 17.90 -1.68 -37.00
CA LEU A 20 18.07 -1.37 -35.59
C LEU A 20 16.67 -1.14 -35.02
N ILE A 21 16.09 -2.17 -34.42
CA ILE A 21 14.94 -2.00 -33.52
C ILE A 21 15.51 -1.33 -32.27
N LEU A 22 15.39 -0.01 -32.21
CA LEU A 22 15.46 0.73 -30.96
C LEU A 22 14.23 0.28 -30.15
N ALA A 23 14.42 -0.70 -29.29
CA ALA A 23 13.49 -0.97 -28.21
C ALA A 23 13.52 0.30 -27.31
N ASN A 24 12.65 1.23 -27.57
CA ASN A 24 12.33 2.26 -26.61
C ASN A 24 11.71 1.53 -25.40
N ASN A 25 12.55 1.22 -24.42
CA ASN A 25 12.07 0.99 -23.08
C ASN A 25 11.43 2.32 -22.66
N ILE A 26 10.11 2.45 -22.81
CA ILE A 26 9.34 3.48 -22.12
C ILE A 26 9.37 3.02 -20.66
N GLN A 27 10.45 3.32 -19.95
CA GLN A 27 10.40 3.38 -18.50
C GLN A 27 9.38 4.47 -18.20
N ALA A 28 8.31 4.11 -17.49
CA ALA A 28 7.41 5.11 -16.95
C ALA A 28 8.28 6.16 -16.25
N GLN A 29 8.11 7.42 -16.63
CA GLN A 29 8.89 8.52 -16.03
C GLN A 29 8.66 8.45 -14.52
N ALA A 30 9.74 8.50 -13.74
CA ALA A 30 9.60 8.50 -12.28
C ALA A 30 8.71 9.68 -11.86
N ILE A 31 7.73 9.40 -11.00
CA ILE A 31 6.82 10.43 -10.48
C ILE A 31 7.49 11.32 -9.43
N TRP A 32 8.70 10.97 -9.03
CA TRP A 32 9.48 11.61 -7.98
C TRP A 32 10.93 11.82 -8.42
N ASP A 33 11.59 12.76 -7.80
CA ASP A 33 13.05 12.94 -7.81
C ASP A 33 13.49 13.50 -6.46
N ASN A 34 14.79 13.52 -6.19
CA ASN A 34 15.34 14.01 -4.93
C ASN A 34 15.52 15.54 -4.87
N THR A 35 14.99 16.26 -5.84
CA THR A 35 15.08 17.72 -5.93
C THR A 35 13.72 18.40 -5.98
N SER A 36 12.64 17.62 -6.15
CA SER A 36 11.28 18.12 -6.24
C SER A 36 10.33 17.26 -5.40
N PHE A 37 9.55 17.89 -4.56
CA PHE A 37 8.78 17.25 -3.49
C PHE A 37 7.29 17.44 -3.69
N VAL A 38 6.50 16.52 -3.15
CA VAL A 38 5.07 16.70 -3.00
C VAL A 38 4.83 17.90 -2.07
N HIS A 39 3.95 18.78 -2.50
CA HIS A 39 3.69 20.01 -1.75
C HIS A 39 2.24 20.46 -1.91
N ARG A 40 1.82 21.32 -1.02
CA ARG A 40 0.53 21.98 -1.07
C ARG A 40 0.55 23.16 -2.05
N ASN A 41 -0.50 23.27 -2.88
CA ASN A 41 -0.80 24.47 -3.64
C ASN A 41 -2.27 24.88 -3.41
N GLY A 42 -2.51 25.76 -2.45
CA GLY A 42 -3.86 26.07 -2.01
C GLY A 42 -4.54 24.85 -1.38
N GLN A 43 -5.70 24.45 -1.92
CA GLN A 43 -6.48 23.29 -1.48
C GLN A 43 -6.11 22.01 -2.23
N GLU A 44 -5.07 22.01 -3.04
CA GLU A 44 -4.64 20.88 -3.83
C GLU A 44 -3.28 20.36 -3.35
N ILE A 45 -3.04 19.07 -3.55
CA ILE A 45 -1.72 18.45 -3.43
C ILE A 45 -1.10 18.44 -4.82
N HIS A 46 0.13 18.91 -4.95
CA HIS A 46 0.91 18.93 -6.18
C HIS A 46 2.13 18.02 -6.07
N ASN A 47 2.50 17.37 -7.16
CA ASN A 47 3.77 16.65 -7.24
C ASN A 47 4.95 17.60 -7.45
N GLY A 48 6.16 17.05 -7.45
CA GLY A 48 7.38 17.84 -7.65
C GLY A 48 7.49 18.56 -8.99
N GLN A 49 6.71 18.18 -10.01
CA GLN A 49 6.59 18.87 -11.29
C GLN A 49 5.48 19.94 -11.30
N ASN A 50 4.91 20.24 -10.13
CA ASN A 50 3.82 21.20 -9.95
C ASN A 50 2.51 20.83 -10.67
N ASN A 51 2.24 19.53 -10.86
CA ASN A 51 0.95 19.04 -11.33
C ASN A 51 0.08 18.68 -10.14
N ALA A 52 -1.19 19.08 -10.18
CA ALA A 52 -2.17 18.64 -9.18
C ALA A 52 -2.35 17.12 -9.24
N ILE A 53 -2.32 16.47 -8.08
CA ILE A 53 -2.48 15.03 -7.94
C ILE A 53 -3.44 14.70 -6.80
N ASN A 54 -4.15 13.59 -6.93
CA ASN A 54 -4.76 12.93 -5.80
C ASN A 54 -3.82 11.84 -5.29
N LEU A 55 -3.60 11.76 -3.98
CA LEU A 55 -2.89 10.67 -3.36
C LEU A 55 -3.90 9.54 -3.08
N ASP A 56 -4.06 8.63 -4.05
CA ASP A 56 -4.98 7.49 -3.96
C ASP A 56 -4.22 6.21 -3.66
N GLY A 57 -4.41 5.67 -2.47
CA GLY A 57 -3.58 4.60 -1.97
C GLY A 57 -4.21 3.64 -0.98
N VAL A 58 -3.34 2.98 -0.25
CA VAL A 58 -3.69 1.99 0.75
C VAL A 58 -2.77 2.08 1.96
N ASN A 59 -3.32 1.80 3.14
CA ASN A 59 -2.53 1.61 4.35
C ASN A 59 -1.89 0.22 4.36
N ILE A 60 -0.59 0.13 4.66
CA ILE A 60 0.08 -1.14 4.93
C ILE A 60 0.12 -1.40 6.44
N GLY A 61 -1.08 -1.37 7.04
CA GLY A 61 -1.30 -1.56 8.48
C GLY A 61 -0.88 -2.93 8.99
N SER A 62 -0.69 -3.04 10.29
CA SER A 62 -0.31 -4.25 11.01
C SER A 62 1.02 -4.90 10.59
N TRP A 63 1.88 -4.13 9.96
CA TRP A 63 3.25 -4.52 9.63
C TRP A 63 4.26 -3.99 10.66
N LEU A 64 4.36 -2.66 10.79
CA LEU A 64 5.31 -1.98 11.70
C LEU A 64 4.62 -1.37 12.92
N MET A 65 3.34 -1.55 13.02
CA MET A 65 2.46 -1.32 14.17
C MET A 65 1.41 -2.43 14.18
N TRP A 66 1.28 -3.13 15.29
CA TRP A 66 0.41 -4.31 15.37
C TRP A 66 -0.89 -4.02 16.11
N GLU A 67 -1.97 -4.46 15.51
CA GLU A 67 -3.30 -4.40 16.08
C GLU A 67 -3.90 -5.80 16.14
N GLY A 68 -4.33 -6.22 17.31
CA GLY A 68 -4.88 -7.56 17.50
C GLY A 68 -6.08 -7.84 16.60
N LEU A 69 -6.93 -6.82 16.39
CA LEU A 69 -8.09 -6.91 15.50
C LEU A 69 -7.68 -7.28 14.07
N MET A 70 -6.59 -6.73 13.57
CA MET A 70 -6.11 -6.97 12.21
C MET A 70 -5.44 -8.34 12.05
N TRP A 71 -5.12 -9.00 13.16
CA TRP A 71 -4.49 -10.32 13.18
C TRP A 71 -5.46 -11.46 13.59
N GLY A 72 -6.77 -11.16 13.59
CA GLY A 72 -7.82 -12.14 13.93
C GLY A 72 -8.08 -12.28 15.43
N GLY A 73 -7.56 -11.35 16.22
CA GLY A 73 -7.86 -11.21 17.65
C GLY A 73 -8.93 -10.17 17.92
N GLY A 74 -8.90 -9.57 19.12
CA GLY A 74 -9.76 -8.46 19.53
C GLY A 74 -9.02 -7.14 19.62
N LEU A 75 -9.62 -6.19 20.34
CA LEU A 75 -9.11 -4.85 20.58
C LEU A 75 -7.95 -4.89 21.60
N ILE A 76 -6.78 -5.29 21.14
CA ILE A 76 -5.58 -5.47 21.98
C ILE A 76 -4.38 -4.83 21.28
N SER A 77 -3.54 -4.15 22.08
CA SER A 77 -2.36 -3.41 21.60
C SER A 77 -1.18 -4.30 21.23
N GLU A 78 -0.21 -3.76 20.49
CA GLU A 78 1.05 -4.42 20.16
C GLU A 78 1.83 -4.84 21.41
N LYS A 79 1.87 -3.99 22.41
CA LYS A 79 2.53 -4.26 23.70
C LYS A 79 1.89 -5.45 24.42
N ASP A 80 0.56 -5.49 24.47
CA ASP A 80 -0.14 -6.60 25.10
C ASP A 80 0.04 -7.91 24.34
N ILE A 81 0.00 -7.88 22.99
CA ILE A 81 0.34 -9.02 22.15
C ILE A 81 1.75 -9.51 22.46
N THR A 82 2.72 -8.59 22.47
CA THR A 82 4.12 -8.86 22.77
C THR A 82 4.30 -9.51 24.12
N ASN A 83 3.72 -8.92 25.18
CA ASN A 83 3.84 -9.41 26.54
C ASN A 83 3.24 -10.80 26.72
N LYS A 84 2.03 -11.01 26.19
CA LYS A 84 1.33 -12.28 26.30
C LYS A 84 2.02 -13.39 25.53
N MET A 85 2.37 -13.17 24.27
CA MET A 85 3.07 -14.19 23.49
C MET A 85 4.45 -14.51 24.10
N THR A 86 5.22 -13.49 24.51
CA THR A 86 6.52 -13.67 25.17
C THR A 86 6.40 -14.49 26.45
N SER A 87 5.30 -14.33 27.21
CA SER A 87 5.08 -15.10 28.44
C SER A 87 4.92 -16.61 28.21
N VAL A 88 4.48 -17.02 27.00
CA VAL A 88 4.27 -18.43 26.65
C VAL A 88 5.48 -19.03 25.94
N ILE A 89 6.03 -18.37 24.92
CA ILE A 89 7.10 -18.94 24.08
C ILE A 89 8.51 -18.42 24.43
N GLY A 90 8.59 -17.45 25.33
CA GLY A 90 9.83 -16.80 25.74
C GLY A 90 10.33 -15.73 24.74
N PRO A 91 11.26 -14.85 25.19
CA PRO A 91 11.67 -13.68 24.41
C PRO A 91 12.44 -14.02 23.13
N ILE A 92 13.20 -15.10 23.09
CA ILE A 92 13.98 -15.48 21.90
C ILE A 92 13.04 -15.91 20.77
N ALA A 93 12.07 -16.79 21.05
CA ALA A 93 11.11 -17.25 20.05
C ALA A 93 10.22 -16.10 19.58
N PHE A 94 9.78 -15.23 20.51
CA PHE A 94 9.00 -14.06 20.16
C PHE A 94 9.77 -13.07 19.27
N ASN A 95 11.04 -12.77 19.56
CA ASN A 95 11.85 -11.90 18.71
C ASN A 95 12.04 -12.48 17.30
N ASN A 96 12.25 -13.79 17.17
CA ASN A 96 12.31 -14.47 15.86
C ASN A 96 10.99 -14.33 15.09
N PHE A 97 9.85 -14.42 15.79
CA PHE A 97 8.53 -14.18 15.20
C PHE A 97 8.40 -12.73 14.71
N ARG A 98 8.71 -11.74 15.54
CA ARG A 98 8.66 -10.32 15.18
C ARG A 98 9.53 -10.02 13.96
N ASP A 99 10.76 -10.52 13.92
CA ASP A 99 11.67 -10.37 12.79
C ASP A 99 11.11 -11.03 11.52
N SER A 100 10.40 -12.15 11.66
CA SER A 100 9.72 -12.83 10.55
C SER A 100 8.55 -12.01 10.02
N VAL A 101 7.78 -11.34 10.88
CA VAL A 101 6.72 -10.40 10.47
C VAL A 101 7.33 -9.24 9.69
N TYR A 102 8.35 -8.59 10.22
CA TYR A 102 9.01 -7.47 9.54
C TYR A 102 9.54 -7.84 8.14
N LYS A 103 10.01 -9.07 7.96
CA LYS A 103 10.60 -9.55 6.70
C LYS A 103 9.57 -10.07 5.68
N ASN A 104 8.39 -10.51 6.12
CA ASN A 104 7.49 -11.29 5.26
C ASN A 104 6.06 -10.74 5.15
N TYR A 105 5.60 -9.90 6.08
CA TYR A 105 4.22 -9.40 6.06
C TYR A 105 4.02 -8.42 4.90
N ILE A 106 4.87 -7.40 4.81
CA ILE A 106 4.97 -6.52 3.64
C ILE A 106 6.35 -6.71 3.02
N THR A 107 6.38 -6.86 1.70
CA THR A 107 7.59 -7.13 0.93
C THR A 107 7.63 -6.27 -0.32
N ARG A 108 8.75 -6.31 -1.02
CA ARG A 108 8.89 -5.67 -2.34
C ARG A 108 7.80 -6.08 -3.33
N ALA A 109 7.35 -7.35 -3.26
CA ALA A 109 6.29 -7.86 -4.12
C ALA A 109 4.91 -7.25 -3.78
N ASP A 110 4.67 -6.90 -2.52
CA ASP A 110 3.46 -6.19 -2.12
C ASP A 110 3.41 -4.79 -2.74
N ILE A 111 4.50 -4.02 -2.65
CA ILE A 111 4.57 -2.68 -3.25
C ILE A 111 4.46 -2.75 -4.78
N GLN A 112 5.08 -3.75 -5.42
CA GLN A 112 4.89 -4.00 -6.84
C GLN A 112 3.42 -4.27 -7.20
N ARG A 113 2.73 -5.08 -6.40
CA ARG A 113 1.30 -5.36 -6.61
C ARG A 113 0.46 -4.11 -6.40
N ILE A 114 0.73 -3.31 -5.37
CA ILE A 114 0.08 -2.03 -5.11
C ILE A 114 0.23 -1.10 -6.31
N SER A 115 1.43 -0.96 -6.86
CA SER A 115 1.68 -0.18 -8.08
C SER A 115 0.91 -0.71 -9.29
N ASN A 116 0.85 -2.03 -9.47
CA ASN A 116 0.12 -2.66 -10.58
C ASN A 116 -1.41 -2.45 -10.50
N GLU A 117 -1.95 -2.23 -9.30
CA GLU A 117 -3.35 -1.86 -9.07
C GLU A 117 -3.56 -0.33 -9.14
N CYS A 118 -2.56 0.40 -9.65
CA CYS A 118 -2.57 1.85 -9.84
C CYS A 118 -2.72 2.69 -8.57
N TYR A 119 -2.41 2.15 -7.42
CA TYR A 119 -2.21 2.98 -6.23
C TYR A 119 -0.93 3.80 -6.42
N ASN A 120 -1.01 5.08 -6.10
CA ASN A 120 0.14 5.99 -6.21
C ASN A 120 0.76 6.38 -4.87
N VAL A 121 0.17 5.93 -3.77
CA VAL A 121 0.69 6.17 -2.41
C VAL A 121 0.45 4.97 -1.50
N VAL A 122 1.37 4.73 -0.57
CA VAL A 122 1.17 3.88 0.61
C VAL A 122 1.33 4.71 1.87
N ARG A 123 0.40 4.59 2.82
CA ARG A 123 0.61 5.08 4.18
C ARG A 123 1.25 3.96 4.98
N ILE A 124 2.34 4.26 5.69
CA ILE A 124 3.19 3.32 6.42
C ILE A 124 3.05 3.58 7.92
N PRO A 125 2.05 2.96 8.58
CA PRO A 125 1.91 3.02 10.03
C PRO A 125 3.09 2.35 10.74
N PHE A 126 3.73 3.04 11.67
CA PHE A 126 4.81 2.47 12.48
C PHE A 126 4.67 2.86 13.96
N ASN A 127 5.04 1.92 14.83
CA ASN A 127 5.21 2.17 16.26
C ASN A 127 6.59 2.81 16.50
N HIS A 128 6.69 3.81 17.39
CA HIS A 128 7.96 4.41 17.78
C HIS A 128 8.99 3.35 18.19
N ASN A 129 8.53 2.23 18.77
CA ASN A 129 9.35 1.09 19.17
C ASN A 129 10.10 0.42 18.00
N LEU A 130 9.72 0.66 16.76
CA LEU A 130 10.52 0.27 15.60
C LEU A 130 11.88 0.95 15.59
N LEU A 131 11.94 2.22 15.97
CA LEU A 131 13.12 3.06 15.86
C LEU A 131 13.82 3.36 17.20
N GLU A 132 13.11 3.27 18.33
CA GLU A 132 13.62 3.64 19.65
C GLU A 132 13.07 2.67 20.70
N ASP A 133 13.88 2.31 21.71
CA ASP A 133 13.44 1.53 22.85
C ASP A 133 13.03 2.40 24.03
N ASP A 134 11.92 2.04 24.71
CA ASP A 134 11.51 2.72 25.95
C ASP A 134 12.54 2.62 27.07
N ALA A 135 13.34 1.54 27.06
CA ALA A 135 14.43 1.37 28.00
C ALA A 135 15.66 2.25 27.71
N ASN A 136 15.81 2.71 26.47
CA ASN A 136 16.94 3.51 25.99
C ASN A 136 16.47 4.70 25.16
N PRO A 137 15.80 5.68 25.75
CA PRO A 137 15.32 6.87 25.05
C PRO A 137 16.41 7.59 24.27
N PHE A 138 16.08 8.10 23.08
CA PHE A 138 16.97 8.82 22.16
C PHE A 138 18.10 7.99 21.53
N VAL A 139 18.07 6.65 21.72
CA VAL A 139 19.00 5.72 21.07
C VAL A 139 18.26 4.98 19.95
N TYR A 140 18.56 5.35 18.72
CA TYR A 140 17.82 4.82 17.56
C TYR A 140 18.40 3.51 17.04
N LYS A 141 17.51 2.57 16.69
CA LYS A 141 17.82 1.21 16.26
C LYS A 141 18.21 1.18 14.78
N ALA A 142 19.38 0.65 14.47
CA ALA A 142 19.83 0.52 13.09
C ALA A 142 18.93 -0.41 12.24
N GLU A 143 18.39 -1.47 12.85
CA GLU A 143 17.50 -2.42 12.22
C GLU A 143 16.16 -1.79 11.83
N GLY A 144 15.58 -0.94 12.66
CA GLY A 144 14.35 -0.21 12.34
C GLY A 144 14.54 0.73 11.15
N TRP A 145 15.64 1.45 11.13
CA TRP A 145 16.00 2.27 9.95
C TRP A 145 16.14 1.45 8.69
N ALA A 146 16.79 0.28 8.75
CA ALA A 146 16.98 -0.57 7.58
C ALA A 146 15.65 -1.09 7.01
N ILE A 147 14.63 -1.29 7.85
CA ILE A 147 13.29 -1.67 7.42
C ILE A 147 12.61 -0.52 6.69
N LEU A 148 12.60 0.70 7.27
CA LEU A 148 12.01 1.87 6.60
C LEU A 148 12.76 2.23 5.30
N ASP A 149 14.09 2.17 5.30
CA ASP A 149 14.89 2.39 4.09
C ASP A 149 14.54 1.41 2.97
N SER A 150 14.30 0.13 3.34
CA SER A 150 13.89 -0.90 2.38
C SER A 150 12.49 -0.62 1.84
N ALA A 151 11.54 -0.25 2.71
CA ALA A 151 10.18 0.12 2.29
C ALA A 151 10.20 1.29 1.31
N LEU A 152 10.93 2.36 1.62
CA LEU A 152 11.06 3.52 0.74
C LEU A 152 11.77 3.17 -0.57
N LYS A 153 12.77 2.28 -0.52
CA LYS A 153 13.43 1.79 -1.75
C LYS A 153 12.47 1.02 -2.65
N TRP A 154 11.59 0.19 -2.08
CA TRP A 154 10.55 -0.48 -2.86
C TRP A 154 9.55 0.50 -3.47
N CYS A 155 9.18 1.53 -2.72
CA CYS A 155 8.32 2.62 -3.21
C CYS A 155 8.98 3.36 -4.39
N GLU A 156 10.28 3.67 -4.31
CA GLU A 156 11.06 4.24 -5.40
C GLU A 156 11.09 3.34 -6.64
N ASP A 157 11.34 2.04 -6.44
CA ASP A 157 11.43 1.06 -7.54
C ASP A 157 10.12 0.92 -8.34
N TYR A 158 8.98 1.18 -7.69
CA TYR A 158 7.66 0.99 -8.29
C TYR A 158 6.85 2.29 -8.44
N ASN A 159 7.46 3.46 -8.24
CA ASN A 159 6.81 4.75 -8.37
C ASN A 159 5.54 4.91 -7.51
N VAL A 160 5.61 4.54 -6.24
CA VAL A 160 4.54 4.70 -5.25
C VAL A 160 5.03 5.62 -4.15
N TYR A 161 4.39 6.75 -3.95
CA TYR A 161 4.72 7.66 -2.84
C TYR A 161 4.54 6.98 -1.49
N ALA A 162 5.24 7.46 -0.47
CA ALA A 162 5.09 7.01 0.90
C ALA A 162 4.68 8.15 1.83
N VAL A 163 3.68 7.93 2.67
CA VAL A 163 3.37 8.76 3.85
C VAL A 163 3.86 8.01 5.07
N LEU A 164 4.80 8.59 5.81
CA LEU A 164 5.32 8.01 7.05
C LEU A 164 4.43 8.44 8.20
N ASP A 165 3.76 7.49 8.85
CA ASP A 165 2.79 7.71 9.91
C ASP A 165 3.29 7.20 11.26
N MET A 166 3.49 8.10 12.22
CA MET A 166 3.73 7.69 13.60
C MET A 166 2.41 7.23 14.23
N HIS A 167 2.11 5.96 14.06
CA HIS A 167 0.84 5.36 14.49
C HIS A 167 0.76 5.18 16.01
N ALA A 168 1.89 4.94 16.66
CA ALA A 168 2.00 4.92 18.11
C ALA A 168 3.25 5.71 18.54
N ALA A 169 3.02 6.84 19.18
CA ALA A 169 4.07 7.68 19.76
C ALA A 169 4.52 7.16 21.14
N PRO A 170 5.70 7.55 21.65
CA PRO A 170 6.12 7.23 23.00
C PRO A 170 5.05 7.52 24.06
N GLY A 171 4.60 6.51 24.77
CA GLY A 171 3.53 6.59 25.77
C GLY A 171 2.11 6.50 25.23
N GLY A 172 1.91 6.63 23.92
CA GLY A 172 0.60 6.61 23.27
C GLY A 172 -0.13 7.95 23.29
N GLN A 173 -0.64 8.37 22.14
CA GLN A 173 -1.36 9.63 21.92
C GLN A 173 -2.87 9.52 22.18
N ALA A 174 -3.36 8.33 22.43
CA ALA A 174 -4.74 8.02 22.82
C ALA A 174 -4.75 6.86 23.82
N THR A 175 -5.86 6.68 24.52
CA THR A 175 -6.04 5.54 25.47
C THR A 175 -6.46 4.25 24.78
N HIS A 176 -6.74 4.30 23.48
CA HIS A 176 -7.18 3.16 22.69
C HIS A 176 -6.00 2.28 22.26
N PHE A 177 -6.25 0.98 22.07
CA PHE A 177 -5.21 -0.02 21.73
C PHE A 177 -4.38 0.34 20.49
N ILE A 178 -4.95 1.09 19.53
CA ILE A 178 -4.26 1.54 18.31
C ILE A 178 -3.07 2.46 18.56
N ALA A 179 -3.05 3.16 19.71
CA ALA A 179 -1.95 4.04 20.09
C ALA A 179 -0.89 3.34 20.96
N ASP A 180 -1.04 2.04 21.22
CA ASP A 180 -0.16 1.22 22.09
C ASP A 180 0.17 1.89 23.44
N PRO A 181 -0.85 2.32 24.24
CA PRO A 181 -0.66 3.24 25.35
C PRO A 181 0.11 2.63 26.51
N ASP A 182 0.91 3.48 27.17
CA ASP A 182 1.57 3.19 28.42
C ASP A 182 0.75 3.64 29.63
N SER A 183 1.19 3.23 30.84
CA SER A 183 0.65 3.75 32.09
C SER A 183 0.88 5.26 32.26
N ILE A 184 1.94 5.80 31.68
CA ILE A 184 2.22 7.23 31.58
C ILE A 184 2.18 7.59 30.08
N ASP A 185 1.07 8.17 29.67
CA ASP A 185 0.80 8.53 28.29
C ASP A 185 1.70 9.67 27.78
N LEU A 186 1.60 9.92 26.46
CA LEU A 186 2.31 11.00 25.79
C LEU A 186 2.03 12.36 26.45
N TRP A 187 0.77 12.62 26.79
CA TRP A 187 0.32 13.96 27.21
C TRP A 187 0.80 14.34 28.60
N ASN A 188 0.94 13.35 29.49
CA ASN A 188 1.37 13.52 30.88
C ASN A 188 2.87 13.38 31.07
N SER A 189 3.64 13.08 30.02
CA SER A 189 5.10 12.89 30.08
C SER A 189 5.85 13.92 29.23
N PRO A 190 6.53 14.91 29.86
CA PRO A 190 7.45 15.79 29.13
C PRO A 190 8.57 15.03 28.40
N VAL A 191 8.98 13.88 28.92
CA VAL A 191 9.99 13.01 28.29
C VAL A 191 9.44 12.42 27.02
N ASN A 192 8.22 11.85 27.04
CA ASN A 192 7.60 11.24 25.86
C ASN A 192 7.31 12.28 24.78
N LYS A 193 6.83 13.48 25.14
CA LYS A 193 6.69 14.61 24.22
C LYS A 193 8.03 14.94 23.54
N ASN A 194 9.12 15.06 24.32
CA ASN A 194 10.45 15.33 23.77
C ASN A 194 10.98 14.19 22.90
N ARG A 195 10.76 12.92 23.28
CA ARG A 195 11.10 11.74 22.46
C ARG A 195 10.41 11.81 21.09
N THR A 196 9.10 12.09 21.08
CA THR A 196 8.32 12.26 19.84
C THR A 196 8.91 13.35 18.96
N ILE A 197 9.23 14.53 19.51
CA ILE A 197 9.85 15.64 18.79
C ILE A 197 11.20 15.23 18.20
N GLN A 198 12.09 14.61 19.00
CA GLN A 198 13.42 14.23 18.54
C GLN A 198 13.41 13.07 17.55
N LEU A 199 12.44 12.16 17.67
CA LEU A 199 12.27 11.06 16.73
C LEU A 199 11.85 11.60 15.35
N TRP A 200 10.93 12.56 15.29
CA TRP A 200 10.57 13.24 14.04
C TRP A 200 11.73 14.01 13.45
N LYS A 201 12.56 14.67 14.28
CA LYS A 201 13.80 15.28 13.79
C LYS A 201 14.74 14.27 13.15
N ALA A 202 14.91 13.12 13.77
CA ALA A 202 15.77 12.05 13.24
C ALA A 202 15.23 11.49 11.90
N ILE A 203 13.91 11.27 11.81
CA ILE A 203 13.23 10.82 10.60
C ILE A 203 13.42 11.88 9.47
N ALA A 204 13.08 13.12 9.75
CA ALA A 204 13.21 14.21 8.78
C ALA A 204 14.66 14.41 8.32
N SER A 205 15.63 14.42 9.26
CA SER A 205 17.05 14.51 8.92
C SER A 205 17.53 13.38 8.00
N ARG A 206 17.01 12.15 8.21
CA ARG A 206 17.37 11.01 7.39
C ARG A 206 16.77 11.08 5.99
N TYR A 207 15.54 11.53 5.86
CA TYR A 207 14.76 11.45 4.61
C TYR A 207 14.60 12.79 3.89
N GLN A 208 15.18 13.89 4.38
CA GLN A 208 15.07 15.25 3.81
C GLN A 208 15.33 15.37 2.30
N ASN A 209 16.06 14.42 1.72
CA ASN A 209 16.40 14.38 0.29
C ASN A 209 15.73 13.20 -0.44
N ARG A 210 14.65 12.61 0.10
CA ARG A 210 13.97 11.48 -0.52
C ARG A 210 12.58 11.89 -1.03
N GLY A 211 12.52 12.37 -2.27
CA GLY A 211 11.28 12.88 -2.89
C GLY A 211 10.16 11.83 -3.05
N ILE A 212 10.45 10.53 -2.79
CA ILE A 212 9.42 9.50 -2.73
C ILE A 212 8.56 9.59 -1.47
N VAL A 213 9.06 10.21 -0.39
CA VAL A 213 8.27 10.51 0.79
C VAL A 213 7.37 11.70 0.46
N ALA A 214 6.07 11.46 0.40
CA ALA A 214 5.09 12.52 0.11
C ALA A 214 4.87 13.41 1.32
N ALA A 215 4.79 12.81 2.52
CA ALA A 215 4.51 13.56 3.74
C ALA A 215 4.97 12.83 5.00
N TYR A 216 5.10 13.60 6.08
CA TYR A 216 5.22 13.15 7.46
C TYR A 216 3.86 13.32 8.15
N ASP A 217 3.22 12.22 8.51
CA ASP A 217 1.98 12.15 9.26
C ASP A 217 2.33 12.05 10.75
N LEU A 218 2.18 13.16 11.46
CA LEU A 218 2.88 13.37 12.73
C LEU A 218 2.36 12.50 13.87
N LEU A 219 1.06 12.27 13.97
CA LEU A 219 0.43 11.45 15.01
C LEU A 219 -0.87 10.86 14.48
N ASN A 220 -0.97 9.55 14.47
CA ASN A 220 -2.22 8.85 14.18
C ASN A 220 -3.26 9.04 15.29
N GLU A 221 -4.46 9.44 14.95
CA GLU A 221 -5.65 9.43 15.81
C GLU A 221 -5.46 9.99 17.23
N PRO A 222 -4.90 11.18 17.40
CA PRO A 222 -4.74 11.74 18.73
C PRO A 222 -6.10 11.95 19.41
N ASN A 223 -6.15 11.63 20.69
CA ASN A 223 -7.35 11.85 21.49
C ASN A 223 -6.99 12.40 22.87
N ILE A 224 -7.22 13.69 23.06
CA ILE A 224 -6.89 14.40 24.29
C ILE A 224 -8.01 15.35 24.71
N TRP A 225 -8.27 15.40 26.01
CA TRP A 225 -9.24 16.35 26.58
C TRP A 225 -8.83 17.82 26.39
N TRP A 226 -7.56 18.13 26.63
CA TRP A 226 -7.02 19.49 26.53
C TRP A 226 -6.27 19.67 25.22
N TRP A 227 -7.02 19.90 24.14
CA TRP A 227 -6.48 20.03 22.77
C TRP A 227 -5.37 21.08 22.57
N PRO A 228 -5.19 22.15 23.39
CA PRO A 228 -4.01 23.05 23.26
C PRO A 228 -2.68 22.31 23.38
N ASP A 229 -2.60 21.20 24.14
CA ASP A 229 -1.40 20.39 24.22
C ASP A 229 -1.10 19.68 22.88
N LEU A 230 -2.12 19.30 22.13
CA LEU A 230 -1.94 18.72 20.78
C LEU A 230 -1.38 19.77 19.82
N VAL A 231 -1.96 20.97 19.79
CA VAL A 231 -1.45 22.08 18.95
C VAL A 231 -0.01 22.43 19.31
N ASN A 232 0.28 22.59 20.61
CA ASN A 232 1.62 22.89 21.09
C ASN A 232 2.64 21.80 20.73
N LEU A 233 2.24 20.53 20.76
CA LEU A 233 3.11 19.42 20.37
C LEU A 233 3.37 19.44 18.86
N TYR A 234 2.34 19.68 18.04
CA TYR A 234 2.50 19.82 16.59
C TYR A 234 3.44 20.97 16.24
N ASP A 235 3.24 22.13 16.83
CA ASP A 235 4.12 23.30 16.60
C ASP A 235 5.58 22.95 16.91
N ASN A 236 5.85 22.33 18.06
CA ASN A 236 7.21 21.94 18.45
C ASN A 236 7.83 20.89 17.53
N ILE A 237 7.04 19.92 17.04
CA ILE A 237 7.50 18.91 16.08
C ILE A 237 7.83 19.59 14.76
N ILE A 238 6.94 20.44 14.24
CA ILE A 238 7.10 21.15 12.97
C ILE A 238 8.32 22.05 13.01
N ASP A 239 8.44 22.90 14.03
CA ASP A 239 9.60 23.79 14.20
C ASP A 239 10.90 22.98 14.20
N THR A 240 10.90 21.82 14.85
CA THR A 240 12.08 20.96 14.94
C THR A 240 12.39 20.28 13.61
N ILE A 241 11.37 19.77 12.88
CA ILE A 241 11.53 19.23 11.53
C ILE A 241 12.12 20.30 10.60
N ARG A 242 11.61 21.53 10.65
CA ARG A 242 12.05 22.64 9.77
C ARG A 242 13.49 23.09 10.03
N THR A 243 14.11 22.68 11.15
CA THR A 243 15.56 22.86 11.34
C THR A 243 16.41 21.99 10.41
N VAL A 244 15.85 20.91 9.84
CA VAL A 244 16.58 19.93 9.02
C VAL A 244 15.93 19.68 7.67
N ASP A 245 14.63 19.88 7.52
CA ASP A 245 13.85 19.58 6.31
C ASP A 245 12.80 20.67 6.05
N ASN A 246 13.00 21.43 4.98
CA ASN A 246 12.09 22.50 4.55
C ASN A 246 11.19 22.10 3.37
N ASN A 247 11.25 20.85 2.92
CA ASN A 247 10.65 20.42 1.66
C ASN A 247 9.40 19.57 1.85
N HIS A 248 9.46 18.55 2.71
CA HIS A 248 8.37 17.60 2.83
C HIS A 248 7.09 18.22 3.39
N MET A 249 5.98 17.80 2.83
CA MET A 249 4.65 18.12 3.33
C MET A 249 4.45 17.48 4.70
N ILE A 250 3.74 18.18 5.59
CA ILE A 250 3.37 17.66 6.91
C ILE A 250 1.87 17.42 6.92
N MET A 251 1.47 16.22 7.36
CA MET A 251 0.08 15.89 7.59
C MET A 251 -0.25 15.99 9.07
N LEU A 252 -1.39 16.63 9.36
CA LEU A 252 -1.90 16.81 10.71
C LEU A 252 -3.28 16.18 10.83
N GLU A 253 -3.43 15.30 11.79
CA GLU A 253 -4.72 14.77 12.16
C GLU A 253 -5.39 15.65 13.23
N GLY A 254 -6.72 15.71 13.17
CA GLY A 254 -7.53 16.36 14.19
C GLY A 254 -7.58 15.56 15.49
N ASN A 255 -8.01 16.22 16.57
CA ASN A 255 -8.32 15.54 17.83
C ASN A 255 -9.52 14.57 17.66
N ASN A 256 -9.82 13.82 18.69
CA ASN A 256 -10.95 12.87 18.70
C ASN A 256 -10.86 11.87 17.53
N TYR A 257 -9.74 11.18 17.42
CA TYR A 257 -9.48 10.16 16.39
C TYR A 257 -9.62 10.71 14.96
N ALA A 258 -8.86 11.77 14.66
CA ALA A 258 -8.85 12.46 13.36
C ALA A 258 -10.22 13.04 12.92
N GLN A 259 -11.10 13.41 13.88
CA GLN A 259 -12.44 13.90 13.59
C GLN A 259 -12.65 15.39 13.89
N ASP A 260 -11.93 15.97 14.84
CA ASP A 260 -12.10 17.35 15.27
C ASP A 260 -10.91 18.22 14.89
N PHE A 261 -11.11 19.15 13.97
CA PHE A 261 -10.13 20.12 13.50
C PHE A 261 -10.42 21.55 13.99
N SER A 262 -11.36 21.73 14.91
CA SER A 262 -11.81 23.06 15.38
C SER A 262 -10.72 23.87 16.05
N MET A 263 -9.64 23.21 16.52
CA MET A 263 -8.47 23.88 17.12
C MET A 263 -7.60 24.65 16.12
N PHE A 264 -7.68 24.32 14.82
CA PHE A 264 -6.86 24.97 13.81
C PHE A 264 -7.52 26.25 13.28
N THR A 265 -7.10 27.40 13.75
CA THR A 265 -7.54 28.72 13.29
C THR A 265 -6.58 29.35 12.29
N SER A 266 -5.37 28.83 12.20
CA SER A 266 -4.33 29.20 11.26
C SER A 266 -3.46 27.96 10.94
N LEU A 267 -2.67 28.03 9.89
CA LEU A 267 -1.73 26.95 9.56
C LEU A 267 -0.41 27.17 10.31
N PRO A 268 0.12 26.13 10.97
CA PRO A 268 1.40 26.23 11.67
C PRO A 268 2.61 26.23 10.73
N ASP A 269 2.42 25.83 9.46
CA ASP A 269 3.47 25.75 8.44
C ASP A 269 2.86 25.97 7.04
N PRO A 270 3.59 26.53 6.08
CA PRO A 270 3.07 26.75 4.73
C PRO A 270 2.80 25.47 3.94
N ASN A 271 3.37 24.31 4.30
CA ASN A 271 3.24 23.05 3.57
C ASN A 271 2.51 21.98 4.38
N ILE A 272 1.27 22.29 4.78
CA ILE A 272 0.38 21.42 5.57
C ILE A 272 -0.71 20.79 4.70
N CYS A 273 -1.07 19.55 5.00
CA CYS A 273 -2.31 18.90 4.62
C CYS A 273 -3.02 18.41 5.89
N PHE A 274 -4.32 18.63 6.00
CA PHE A 274 -5.09 17.99 7.05
C PHE A 274 -5.51 16.59 6.64
N GLN A 275 -5.43 15.65 7.57
CA GLN A 275 -5.80 14.27 7.37
C GLN A 275 -6.93 13.87 8.32
N PHE A 276 -7.97 13.23 7.78
CA PHE A 276 -9.10 12.71 8.55
C PHE A 276 -9.31 11.22 8.30
N HIS A 277 -9.97 10.54 9.25
CA HIS A 277 -10.37 9.14 9.15
C HIS A 277 -11.89 9.01 9.00
N TYR A 278 -12.33 8.01 8.21
CA TYR A 278 -13.75 7.86 7.89
C TYR A 278 -14.26 6.43 8.15
N TYR A 279 -14.67 6.20 9.38
CA TYR A 279 -15.36 4.97 9.78
C TYR A 279 -16.74 5.30 10.36
N THR A 280 -17.81 4.60 9.96
CA THR A 280 -19.17 4.82 10.45
C THR A 280 -19.58 3.80 11.50
N PHE A 281 -18.84 2.73 11.67
CA PHE A 281 -19.13 1.68 12.64
C PHE A 281 -18.53 1.92 14.03
N PHE A 282 -17.55 2.81 14.16
CA PHE A 282 -16.95 3.18 15.46
C PHE A 282 -17.35 4.56 15.95
N PHE A 283 -17.71 5.48 15.06
CA PHE A 283 -17.92 6.89 15.39
C PHE A 283 -19.20 7.42 14.77
N SER A 284 -19.69 8.56 15.30
CA SER A 284 -20.72 9.35 14.63
C SER A 284 -20.26 9.75 13.23
N ALA A 285 -21.22 9.93 12.31
CA ALA A 285 -20.91 10.29 10.93
C ALA A 285 -19.95 11.49 10.86
N PRO A 286 -18.87 11.40 10.06
CA PRO A 286 -17.90 12.47 9.93
C PRO A 286 -18.51 13.78 9.46
N ASN A 287 -17.99 14.90 9.97
CA ASN A 287 -18.49 16.22 9.62
C ASN A 287 -17.81 16.78 8.36
N ILE A 288 -18.01 16.11 7.22
CA ILE A 288 -17.44 16.52 5.93
C ILE A 288 -17.69 17.99 5.59
N PRO A 289 -18.94 18.55 5.80
CA PRO A 289 -19.17 19.98 5.54
C PRO A 289 -18.28 20.91 6.37
N ALA A 290 -18.03 20.58 7.64
CA ALA A 290 -17.15 21.40 8.49
C ALA A 290 -15.68 21.32 8.03
N TRP A 291 -15.20 20.13 7.63
CA TRP A 291 -13.84 19.97 7.12
C TRP A 291 -13.64 20.67 5.77
N THR A 292 -14.65 20.59 4.88
CA THR A 292 -14.63 21.34 3.61
C THR A 292 -14.64 22.86 3.87
N ALA A 293 -15.41 23.33 4.84
CA ALA A 293 -15.42 24.73 5.24
C ALA A 293 -14.07 25.20 5.81
N LEU A 294 -13.44 24.36 6.64
CA LEU A 294 -12.10 24.62 7.18
C LEU A 294 -11.05 24.69 6.05
N SER A 295 -11.07 23.71 5.15
CA SER A 295 -10.21 23.68 3.95
C SER A 295 -10.38 24.97 3.11
N ASN A 296 -11.62 25.42 2.90
CA ASN A 296 -11.90 26.67 2.20
C ASN A 296 -11.35 27.90 2.96
N THR A 297 -11.51 27.93 4.27
CA THR A 297 -11.13 29.07 5.12
C THR A 297 -9.60 29.21 5.21
N LEU A 298 -8.92 28.11 5.42
CA LEU A 298 -7.45 28.07 5.58
C LEU A 298 -6.71 27.86 4.24
N ASN A 299 -7.47 27.65 3.15
CA ASN A 299 -6.94 27.35 1.83
C ASN A 299 -5.94 26.19 1.86
N VAL A 300 -6.31 25.05 2.48
CA VAL A 300 -5.47 23.90 2.77
C VAL A 300 -6.06 22.62 2.18
N PRO A 301 -5.28 21.66 1.62
CA PRO A 301 -5.80 20.38 1.19
C PRO A 301 -6.25 19.54 2.39
N ILE A 302 -7.26 18.70 2.15
CA ILE A 302 -7.69 17.66 3.07
C ILE A 302 -7.55 16.30 2.39
N TRP A 303 -7.10 15.30 3.14
CA TRP A 303 -6.87 13.94 2.67
C TRP A 303 -7.56 12.92 3.58
N CYS A 304 -8.12 11.86 3.00
CA CYS A 304 -8.72 10.77 3.77
C CYS A 304 -7.65 9.70 4.03
N GLY A 305 -6.96 9.80 5.17
CA GLY A 305 -5.82 8.94 5.51
C GLY A 305 -6.20 7.52 5.85
N GLU A 306 -7.42 7.33 6.39
CA GLU A 306 -7.97 6.00 6.61
C GLU A 306 -9.47 5.98 6.35
N TRP A 307 -9.95 4.90 5.76
CA TRP A 307 -11.36 4.64 5.62
C TRP A 307 -11.65 3.18 5.31
N GLY A 308 -12.85 2.76 5.62
CA GLY A 308 -13.36 1.44 5.33
C GLY A 308 -14.82 1.33 5.72
N GLU A 309 -15.46 0.20 5.44
CA GLU A 309 -16.82 -0.14 5.84
C GLU A 309 -17.01 -1.65 5.83
N ASP A 310 -17.99 -2.14 6.58
CA ASP A 310 -18.27 -3.57 6.73
C ASP A 310 -18.74 -4.25 5.44
N THR A 311 -19.27 -3.49 4.50
CA THR A 311 -19.82 -4.02 3.26
C THR A 311 -19.27 -3.31 2.03
N LEU A 312 -19.13 -4.05 0.92
CA LEU A 312 -18.75 -3.47 -0.36
C LEU A 312 -19.68 -2.34 -0.81
N GLY A 313 -20.99 -2.50 -0.57
CA GLY A 313 -21.97 -1.45 -0.90
C GLY A 313 -21.78 -0.17 -0.06
N GLY A 314 -21.48 -0.31 1.22
CA GLY A 314 -21.13 0.80 2.11
C GLY A 314 -19.85 1.49 1.68
N MET A 315 -18.80 0.71 1.36
CA MET A 315 -17.53 1.22 0.84
C MET A 315 -17.72 1.97 -0.49
N GLN A 316 -18.47 1.40 -1.45
CA GLN A 316 -18.78 2.05 -2.73
C GLN A 316 -19.50 3.38 -2.53
N ASN A 317 -20.44 3.42 -1.59
CA ASN A 317 -21.20 4.64 -1.28
C ASN A 317 -20.29 5.73 -0.71
N LYS A 318 -19.41 5.40 0.25
CA LYS A 318 -18.43 6.35 0.82
C LYS A 318 -17.47 6.87 -0.25
N LEU A 319 -16.92 5.96 -1.05
CA LEU A 319 -15.98 6.31 -2.09
C LEU A 319 -16.59 7.29 -3.11
N THR A 320 -17.77 6.97 -3.62
CA THR A 320 -18.41 7.75 -4.70
C THR A 320 -19.00 9.06 -4.19
N ASN A 321 -19.75 9.00 -3.09
CA ASN A 321 -20.55 10.15 -2.65
C ASN A 321 -19.79 11.10 -1.71
N ILE A 322 -18.69 10.64 -1.11
CA ILE A 322 -17.94 11.44 -0.15
C ILE A 322 -16.51 11.67 -0.66
N ILE A 323 -15.70 10.63 -0.77
CA ILE A 323 -14.26 10.76 -1.02
C ILE A 323 -14.00 11.33 -2.42
N ARG A 324 -14.61 10.76 -3.45
CA ARG A 324 -14.48 11.21 -4.85
C ARG A 324 -15.49 12.27 -5.28
N ASN A 325 -16.32 12.76 -4.34
CA ASN A 325 -17.25 13.85 -4.65
C ASN A 325 -16.48 15.18 -4.79
N PRO A 326 -16.44 15.82 -5.97
CA PRO A 326 -15.66 17.04 -6.17
C PRO A 326 -16.06 18.21 -5.26
N ALA A 327 -17.33 18.21 -4.78
CA ALA A 327 -17.81 19.25 -3.87
C ALA A 327 -17.11 19.21 -2.50
N ASN A 328 -16.56 18.07 -2.10
CA ASN A 328 -15.88 17.88 -0.82
C ASN A 328 -14.40 18.25 -0.88
N LYS A 329 -13.81 18.41 -2.09
CA LYS A 329 -12.42 18.81 -2.31
C LYS A 329 -11.39 17.95 -1.57
N ILE A 330 -11.64 16.64 -1.49
CA ILE A 330 -10.73 15.70 -0.85
C ILE A 330 -9.63 15.34 -1.86
N SER A 331 -8.37 15.49 -1.48
CA SER A 331 -7.18 15.31 -2.32
C SER A 331 -6.70 13.86 -2.39
N GLY A 332 -7.63 12.91 -2.32
CA GLY A 332 -7.36 11.48 -2.40
C GLY A 332 -7.61 10.74 -1.08
N GLN A 333 -7.16 9.49 -1.01
CA GLN A 333 -7.49 8.58 0.09
C GLN A 333 -6.44 7.48 0.27
N ALA A 334 -6.35 6.87 1.47
CA ALA A 334 -5.71 5.60 1.70
C ALA A 334 -6.69 4.62 2.34
N PHE A 335 -7.05 3.56 1.61
CA PHE A 335 -7.95 2.52 2.09
C PHE A 335 -7.31 1.73 3.24
N TRP A 336 -8.03 1.47 4.30
CA TRP A 336 -7.62 0.58 5.37
C TRP A 336 -8.25 -0.78 5.17
N THR A 337 -7.50 -1.86 4.84
CA THR A 337 -6.06 -1.97 4.83
C THR A 337 -5.58 -2.92 3.73
N TRP A 338 -4.27 -3.02 3.48
CA TRP A 338 -3.70 -3.92 2.47
C TRP A 338 -3.89 -5.39 2.84
N LYS A 339 -3.46 -5.80 4.05
CA LYS A 339 -3.59 -7.17 4.55
C LYS A 339 -4.26 -7.21 5.91
N THR A 340 -5.09 -8.23 6.14
CA THR A 340 -5.65 -8.56 7.45
C THR A 340 -5.98 -10.04 7.56
N VAL A 341 -6.10 -10.54 8.77
CA VAL A 341 -6.70 -11.84 9.08
C VAL A 341 -8.16 -11.61 9.41
N THR A 342 -9.08 -12.08 8.56
CA THR A 342 -10.51 -11.93 8.81
C THR A 342 -11.03 -13.04 9.70
N VAL A 343 -11.59 -12.69 10.85
CA VAL A 343 -12.25 -13.63 11.79
C VAL A 343 -13.53 -12.98 12.30
N GLY A 344 -14.67 -13.48 11.85
CA GLY A 344 -15.99 -13.14 12.41
C GLY A 344 -16.48 -11.70 12.18
N PHE A 345 -15.65 -10.70 12.37
CA PHE A 345 -15.86 -9.30 12.04
C PHE A 345 -15.18 -9.02 10.69
N GLN A 346 -15.91 -8.48 9.74
CA GLN A 346 -15.35 -8.20 8.42
C GLN A 346 -14.54 -6.89 8.46
N ASN A 347 -13.25 -6.98 8.78
CA ASN A 347 -12.37 -5.84 8.58
C ASN A 347 -12.21 -5.56 7.08
N PRO A 348 -12.36 -4.32 6.62
CA PRO A 348 -12.08 -3.95 5.25
C PRO A 348 -10.63 -4.31 4.86
N HIS A 349 -10.44 -4.94 3.70
CA HIS A 349 -9.09 -5.37 3.29
C HIS A 349 -8.98 -5.59 1.79
N SER A 350 -7.79 -5.42 1.26
CA SER A 350 -7.46 -5.81 -0.12
C SER A 350 -7.07 -7.28 -0.23
N LEU A 351 -6.38 -7.79 0.80
CA LEU A 351 -5.90 -9.18 0.87
C LEU A 351 -6.23 -9.79 2.24
N ASN A 352 -6.85 -10.97 2.22
CA ASN A 352 -7.09 -11.75 3.43
C ASN A 352 -5.96 -12.76 3.66
N VAL A 353 -5.36 -12.72 4.84
CA VAL A 353 -4.41 -13.72 5.32
C VAL A 353 -5.20 -14.90 5.90
N ASN A 354 -5.00 -16.09 5.34
CA ASN A 354 -5.68 -17.30 5.84
C ASN A 354 -5.38 -17.52 7.32
N ASN A 355 -6.46 -17.79 8.09
CA ASN A 355 -6.41 -17.98 9.53
C ASN A 355 -6.48 -19.47 9.90
N PRO A 356 -5.34 -20.18 10.08
CA PRO A 356 -5.36 -21.56 10.54
C PRO A 356 -5.78 -21.65 12.00
N THR A 357 -6.33 -22.81 12.39
CA THR A 357 -6.89 -23.02 13.73
C THR A 357 -5.91 -22.68 14.85
N ASP A 358 -4.64 -23.07 14.72
CA ASP A 358 -3.64 -22.83 15.75
C ASP A 358 -3.32 -21.33 15.92
N TRP A 359 -3.29 -20.56 14.81
CA TRP A 359 -3.16 -19.10 14.87
C TRP A 359 -4.41 -18.45 15.46
N ASN A 360 -5.60 -18.89 15.03
CA ASN A 360 -6.85 -18.40 15.61
C ASN A 360 -6.91 -18.62 17.11
N ASN A 361 -6.59 -19.82 17.59
CA ASN A 361 -6.54 -20.13 19.02
C ASN A 361 -5.48 -19.28 19.77
N THR A 362 -4.33 -19.06 19.14
CA THR A 362 -3.29 -18.16 19.67
C THR A 362 -3.85 -16.75 19.87
N MET A 363 -4.49 -16.17 18.86
CA MET A 363 -5.04 -14.81 18.95
C MET A 363 -6.24 -14.69 19.89
N LEU A 364 -7.08 -15.72 19.97
CA LEU A 364 -8.15 -15.79 20.96
C LEU A 364 -7.58 -15.86 22.39
N TRP A 365 -6.54 -16.66 22.62
CA TRP A 365 -5.86 -16.69 23.93
C TRP A 365 -5.20 -15.36 24.26
N VAL A 366 -4.50 -14.75 23.30
CA VAL A 366 -3.86 -13.44 23.46
C VAL A 366 -4.91 -12.38 23.81
N THR A 367 -6.09 -12.42 23.23
CA THR A 367 -7.14 -11.44 23.49
C THR A 367 -7.93 -11.74 24.78
N TYR A 368 -8.39 -12.99 24.94
CA TYR A 368 -9.40 -13.36 25.94
C TYR A 368 -8.90 -14.36 27.00
N ASN A 369 -7.64 -14.80 26.95
CA ASN A 369 -7.03 -15.85 27.77
C ASN A 369 -7.72 -17.22 27.63
N ALA A 370 -8.40 -17.48 26.51
CA ALA A 370 -9.11 -18.73 26.19
C ALA A 370 -9.19 -18.92 24.68
N PRO A 371 -9.06 -20.18 24.17
CA PRO A 371 -8.67 -21.39 24.91
C PRO A 371 -7.24 -21.32 25.44
N ILE A 372 -6.89 -22.15 26.40
CA ILE A 372 -5.48 -22.24 26.87
C ILE A 372 -4.63 -22.79 25.72
N VAL A 373 -3.52 -22.12 25.42
CA VAL A 373 -2.58 -22.48 24.35
C VAL A 373 -1.24 -22.86 24.95
N THR A 374 -0.76 -24.05 24.58
CA THR A 374 0.59 -24.50 24.98
C THR A 374 1.68 -23.81 24.15
N PRO A 375 2.95 -23.76 24.60
CA PRO A 375 4.04 -23.22 23.80
C PRO A 375 4.18 -23.87 22.41
N LEU A 376 3.93 -25.17 22.28
CA LEU A 376 3.98 -25.88 21.00
C LEU A 376 2.84 -25.47 20.06
N GLU A 377 1.62 -25.36 20.56
CA GLU A 377 0.46 -24.91 19.78
C GLU A 377 0.65 -23.47 19.30
N MET A 378 1.15 -22.59 20.19
CA MET A 378 1.46 -21.20 19.81
C MET A 378 2.56 -21.15 18.73
N GLN A 379 3.61 -21.97 18.85
CA GLN A 379 4.67 -22.03 17.84
C GLN A 379 4.13 -22.53 16.50
N ASN A 380 3.28 -23.55 16.48
CA ASN A 380 2.63 -24.03 15.28
C ASN A 380 1.74 -22.94 14.64
N GLY A 381 1.01 -22.18 15.45
CA GLY A 381 0.22 -21.04 15.01
C GLY A 381 1.09 -19.97 14.34
N ILE A 382 2.19 -19.62 14.98
CA ILE A 382 3.19 -18.67 14.44
C ILE A 382 3.76 -19.15 13.11
N ASP A 383 4.20 -20.40 13.02
CA ASP A 383 4.82 -20.96 11.82
C ASP A 383 3.83 -20.95 10.64
N ASN A 384 2.57 -21.31 10.90
CA ASN A 384 1.49 -21.25 9.93
C ASN A 384 1.17 -19.80 9.51
N PHE A 385 1.13 -18.87 10.46
CA PHE A 385 0.89 -17.46 10.17
C PHE A 385 2.00 -16.86 9.30
N ILE A 386 3.28 -17.16 9.60
CA ILE A 386 4.44 -16.72 8.81
C ILE A 386 4.36 -17.21 7.35
N VAL A 387 3.83 -18.40 7.13
CA VAL A 387 3.60 -18.92 5.76
C VAL A 387 2.44 -18.17 5.10
N ASN A 388 1.31 -18.00 5.79
CA ASN A 388 0.07 -17.50 5.22
C ASN A 388 0.09 -15.99 4.96
N MET A 389 0.89 -15.20 5.73
CA MET A 389 0.98 -13.75 5.51
C MET A 389 1.74 -13.34 4.25
N LYS A 390 2.47 -14.28 3.60
CA LYS A 390 3.17 -14.00 2.35
C LYS A 390 2.19 -13.72 1.23
N LEU A 391 2.49 -12.73 0.39
CA LEU A 391 1.60 -12.23 -0.67
C LEU A 391 0.96 -13.34 -1.52
N GLN A 392 1.77 -14.33 -1.93
CA GLN A 392 1.31 -15.43 -2.79
C GLN A 392 0.33 -16.40 -2.10
N ASN A 393 0.21 -16.35 -0.77
CA ASN A 393 -0.67 -17.20 0.03
C ASN A 393 -1.91 -16.47 0.54
N CYS A 394 -1.99 -15.14 0.32
CA CYS A 394 -3.15 -14.35 0.66
C CYS A 394 -4.28 -14.54 -0.36
N VAL A 395 -5.51 -14.46 0.12
CA VAL A 395 -6.71 -14.46 -0.73
C VAL A 395 -7.02 -13.02 -1.13
N VAL A 396 -7.16 -12.80 -2.44
CA VAL A 396 -7.44 -11.48 -3.01
C VAL A 396 -8.93 -11.15 -2.88
N ASP A 397 -9.28 -10.01 -2.29
CA ASP A 397 -10.63 -9.46 -2.38
C ASP A 397 -10.83 -8.70 -3.69
N THR A 398 -11.29 -9.41 -4.71
CA THR A 398 -11.54 -8.82 -6.04
C THR A 398 -12.66 -7.77 -5.99
N GLY A 399 -13.57 -7.86 -5.03
CA GLY A 399 -14.64 -6.88 -4.85
C GLY A 399 -14.09 -5.52 -4.47
N VAL A 400 -13.11 -5.48 -3.56
CA VAL A 400 -12.44 -4.23 -3.15
C VAL A 400 -11.65 -3.64 -4.30
N PHE A 401 -10.85 -4.42 -5.03
CA PHE A 401 -10.11 -3.91 -6.18
C PHE A 401 -11.01 -3.36 -7.28
N ASN A 402 -12.09 -4.06 -7.61
CA ASN A 402 -13.07 -3.60 -8.60
C ASN A 402 -13.80 -2.33 -8.15
N MET A 403 -14.10 -2.20 -6.86
CA MET A 403 -14.73 -1.02 -6.30
C MET A 403 -13.78 0.20 -6.37
N LEU A 404 -12.52 0.03 -5.95
CA LEU A 404 -11.54 1.12 -5.96
C LEU A 404 -11.19 1.55 -7.39
N ASN A 405 -11.03 0.61 -8.31
CA ASN A 405 -10.82 0.79 -9.74
C ASN A 405 -9.90 1.99 -10.10
N LEU A 406 -8.76 2.08 -9.44
CA LEU A 406 -7.86 3.24 -9.55
C LEU A 406 -7.24 3.37 -10.94
N CYS A 407 -6.98 2.26 -11.62
CA CYS A 407 -6.43 2.27 -12.98
C CYS A 407 -7.33 3.00 -14.00
N SER A 408 -8.63 3.06 -13.76
CA SER A 408 -9.56 3.79 -14.64
C SER A 408 -9.61 5.29 -14.35
N VAL A 409 -9.19 5.71 -13.15
CA VAL A 409 -9.26 7.13 -12.69
C VAL A 409 -8.04 7.94 -13.11
N THR A 410 -6.90 7.29 -13.33
CA THR A 410 -5.61 7.96 -13.61
C THR A 410 -5.47 8.56 -15.02
N GLY A 411 -6.56 8.70 -15.77
CA GLY A 411 -6.58 9.48 -17.02
C GLY A 411 -5.81 8.86 -18.18
N ILE A 412 -5.44 7.59 -18.13
CA ILE A 412 -5.16 6.80 -19.33
C ILE A 412 -6.51 6.59 -20.02
N GLN A 413 -6.93 7.57 -20.81
CA GLN A 413 -8.05 7.43 -21.70
C GLN A 413 -7.77 6.26 -22.64
N ASN A 414 -8.75 5.37 -22.70
CA ASN A 414 -8.85 4.16 -23.51
C ASN A 414 -8.18 2.91 -22.93
N ILE A 415 -8.68 2.46 -21.76
CA ILE A 415 -8.99 1.05 -21.68
C ILE A 415 -10.50 0.98 -21.97
N GLU A 416 -10.87 0.70 -23.24
CA GLU A 416 -12.16 0.07 -23.51
C GLU A 416 -12.34 -1.01 -22.45
N GLU A 417 -13.52 -1.08 -21.83
CA GLU A 417 -13.89 -2.13 -20.87
C GLU A 417 -13.20 -3.42 -21.30
N LEU A 418 -12.19 -3.86 -20.53
CA LEU A 418 -11.68 -5.21 -20.65
C LEU A 418 -12.85 -6.10 -20.24
N LYS A 419 -13.75 -6.38 -21.18
CA LYS A 419 -14.69 -7.47 -21.06
C LYS A 419 -13.83 -8.66 -20.72
N TYR A 420 -14.03 -9.22 -19.53
CA TYR A 420 -13.36 -10.45 -19.13
C TYR A 420 -13.59 -11.44 -20.25
N LEU A 421 -12.54 -11.77 -20.99
CA LEU A 421 -12.59 -12.82 -21.96
C LEU A 421 -12.69 -14.12 -21.22
N ASN A 422 -13.82 -14.76 -21.32
CA ASN A 422 -14.01 -16.10 -20.79
C ASN A 422 -13.34 -17.07 -21.76
N VAL A 423 -12.21 -17.67 -21.36
CA VAL A 423 -11.47 -18.66 -22.15
C VAL A 423 -11.83 -20.05 -21.63
N TYR A 424 -12.44 -20.86 -22.48
CA TYR A 424 -12.94 -22.18 -22.09
C TYR A 424 -12.85 -23.20 -23.25
N PRO A 425 -12.86 -24.50 -22.93
CA PRO A 425 -12.73 -25.08 -21.59
C PRO A 425 -11.29 -24.90 -21.06
N ASN A 426 -11.17 -24.91 -19.76
CA ASN A 426 -9.86 -24.96 -19.09
C ASN A 426 -9.99 -25.85 -17.83
N PRO A 427 -9.47 -27.09 -17.85
CA PRO A 427 -8.59 -27.70 -18.88
C PRO A 427 -9.24 -27.85 -20.25
N PHE A 428 -8.41 -27.85 -21.32
CA PHE A 428 -8.85 -28.08 -22.69
C PHE A 428 -8.24 -29.38 -23.25
N THR A 429 -8.96 -30.02 -24.21
CA THR A 429 -8.49 -31.25 -24.87
C THR A 429 -8.09 -31.00 -26.33
N SER A 430 -8.94 -30.37 -27.12
CA SER A 430 -8.72 -30.17 -28.55
C SER A 430 -8.98 -28.75 -29.03
N SER A 431 -9.75 -27.96 -28.31
CA SER A 431 -10.13 -26.63 -28.72
C SER A 431 -10.11 -25.64 -27.55
N ILE A 432 -9.85 -24.38 -27.87
CA ILE A 432 -9.89 -23.25 -26.95
C ILE A 432 -10.91 -22.28 -27.54
N ASN A 433 -11.92 -21.90 -26.76
CA ASN A 433 -12.93 -20.94 -27.14
C ASN A 433 -12.78 -19.68 -26.30
N ILE A 434 -13.06 -18.55 -26.92
CA ILE A 434 -13.08 -17.25 -26.25
C ILE A 434 -14.46 -16.65 -26.47
N GLU A 435 -15.10 -16.28 -25.36
CA GLU A 435 -16.37 -15.56 -25.36
C GLU A 435 -16.08 -14.06 -25.15
N GLY A 436 -16.52 -13.26 -26.09
CA GLY A 436 -16.26 -11.83 -26.21
C GLY A 436 -15.80 -11.50 -27.66
N LYS A 437 -15.96 -10.27 -28.09
CA LYS A 437 -15.42 -9.79 -29.38
C LYS A 437 -14.72 -8.47 -29.15
N PHE A 438 -13.49 -8.39 -29.65
CA PHE A 438 -12.79 -7.12 -29.85
C PHE A 438 -12.55 -6.88 -31.37
N GLU A 439 -12.42 -5.65 -31.73
CA GLU A 439 -11.96 -5.31 -33.09
C GLU A 439 -10.43 -5.47 -33.14
N ASN A 440 -9.93 -6.21 -34.15
CA ASN A 440 -8.49 -6.48 -34.39
C ASN A 440 -7.78 -7.40 -33.40
N GLU A 441 -8.44 -8.46 -32.94
CA GLU A 441 -7.84 -9.47 -32.06
C GLU A 441 -6.71 -10.26 -32.73
N TYR A 442 -5.67 -10.55 -31.95
CA TYR A 442 -4.57 -11.41 -32.33
C TYR A 442 -4.15 -12.27 -31.12
N TYR A 443 -3.93 -13.53 -31.36
CA TYR A 443 -3.71 -14.52 -30.31
C TYR A 443 -2.37 -15.23 -30.49
N GLU A 444 -1.68 -15.50 -29.40
CA GLU A 444 -0.47 -16.35 -29.34
C GLU A 444 -0.65 -17.43 -28.28
N LEU A 445 -0.45 -18.69 -28.64
CA LEU A 445 -0.37 -19.80 -27.70
C LEU A 445 1.08 -20.16 -27.45
N LEU A 446 1.50 -20.15 -26.19
CA LEU A 446 2.85 -20.41 -25.76
C LEU A 446 2.89 -21.67 -24.90
N ASN A 447 3.97 -22.45 -24.97
CA ASN A 447 4.20 -23.55 -24.02
C ASN A 447 4.76 -23.04 -22.68
N SER A 448 5.00 -23.94 -21.72
CA SER A 448 5.52 -23.63 -20.39
C SER A 448 6.89 -22.98 -20.36
N THR A 449 7.67 -23.09 -21.45
CA THR A 449 8.98 -22.46 -21.61
C THR A 449 8.92 -21.09 -22.29
N GLY A 450 7.71 -20.62 -22.66
CA GLY A 450 7.50 -19.36 -23.37
C GLY A 450 7.71 -19.44 -24.88
N GLN A 451 7.92 -20.64 -25.44
CA GLN A 451 8.02 -20.83 -26.88
C GLN A 451 6.63 -20.72 -27.54
N MET A 452 6.53 -19.98 -28.62
CA MET A 452 5.30 -19.81 -29.38
C MET A 452 4.96 -21.11 -30.12
N ILE A 453 3.76 -21.64 -29.86
CA ILE A 453 3.26 -22.87 -30.48
C ILE A 453 2.32 -22.55 -31.64
N TRP A 454 1.49 -21.52 -31.45
CA TRP A 454 0.53 -21.08 -32.46
C TRP A 454 0.26 -19.58 -32.35
N THR A 455 -0.14 -18.99 -33.47
CA THR A 455 -0.51 -17.57 -33.51
C THR A 455 -1.54 -17.32 -34.64
N GLY A 456 -2.49 -16.40 -34.41
CA GLY A 456 -3.53 -16.07 -35.39
C GLY A 456 -4.66 -15.21 -34.84
N LYS A 457 -5.69 -14.98 -35.68
CA LYS A 457 -6.87 -14.14 -35.36
C LYS A 457 -8.15 -14.93 -35.02
N GLN A 458 -8.14 -16.24 -35.17
CA GLN A 458 -9.36 -17.09 -35.00
C GLN A 458 -9.00 -18.36 -34.21
N ILE A 459 -8.84 -18.23 -32.92
CA ILE A 459 -8.45 -19.35 -32.07
C ILE A 459 -9.57 -20.39 -31.91
N ASN A 460 -10.84 -19.96 -31.91
CA ASN A 460 -12.01 -20.83 -31.74
C ASN A 460 -12.13 -21.92 -32.82
N ASN A 461 -11.45 -21.74 -33.96
CA ASN A 461 -11.48 -22.66 -35.09
C ASN A 461 -10.22 -23.54 -35.20
N GLN A 462 -9.33 -23.48 -34.20
CA GLN A 462 -8.07 -24.24 -34.21
C GLN A 462 -8.21 -25.57 -33.49
N ASP A 463 -7.56 -26.59 -34.05
CA ASP A 463 -7.42 -27.91 -33.42
C ASP A 463 -6.06 -28.02 -32.74
N PHE A 464 -6.10 -28.15 -31.42
CA PHE A 464 -4.95 -28.31 -30.55
C PHE A 464 -4.83 -29.73 -29.98
N SER A 465 -5.54 -30.73 -30.55
CA SER A 465 -5.51 -32.12 -30.10
C SER A 465 -4.12 -32.75 -30.13
N SER A 466 -3.24 -32.27 -31.00
CA SER A 466 -1.84 -32.75 -31.13
C SER A 466 -0.88 -32.20 -30.10
N LEU A 467 -1.30 -31.25 -29.27
CA LEU A 467 -0.45 -30.72 -28.19
C LEU A 467 -0.32 -31.75 -27.07
N THR A 468 0.86 -31.78 -26.44
CA THR A 468 1.10 -32.61 -25.24
C THR A 468 0.38 -32.07 -24.03
N ASP A 469 -0.04 -32.96 -23.12
CA ASP A 469 -0.61 -32.54 -21.85
C ASP A 469 0.36 -31.66 -21.07
N GLY A 470 -0.17 -30.63 -20.42
CA GLY A 470 0.66 -29.71 -19.67
C GLY A 470 0.18 -28.26 -19.61
N LEU A 471 1.09 -27.37 -19.24
CA LEU A 471 0.83 -25.97 -19.03
C LEU A 471 1.10 -25.15 -20.29
N TYR A 472 0.14 -24.32 -20.66
CA TYR A 472 0.20 -23.37 -21.77
C TYR A 472 -0.21 -21.96 -21.30
N PHE A 473 0.18 -20.95 -22.08
CA PHE A 473 -0.22 -19.57 -21.86
C PHE A 473 -0.82 -19.01 -23.14
N LEU A 474 -2.05 -18.54 -23.06
CA LEU A 474 -2.70 -17.84 -24.17
C LEU A 474 -2.50 -16.33 -23.97
N ARG A 475 -1.83 -15.71 -24.90
CA ARG A 475 -1.65 -14.25 -24.97
C ARG A 475 -2.61 -13.68 -25.99
N ILE A 476 -3.37 -12.68 -25.58
CA ILE A 476 -4.43 -12.06 -26.35
C ILE A 476 -4.05 -10.59 -26.55
N TYR A 477 -3.95 -10.17 -27.80
CA TYR A 477 -3.67 -8.79 -28.16
C TYR A 477 -4.95 -8.13 -28.65
N ASN A 478 -5.22 -6.93 -28.14
CA ASN A 478 -6.30 -6.07 -28.56
C ASN A 478 -5.74 -4.66 -28.78
N GLY A 479 -5.34 -4.36 -30.01
CA GLY A 479 -4.74 -3.07 -30.36
C GLY A 479 -3.55 -2.71 -29.48
N ASN A 480 -3.78 -1.95 -28.40
CA ASN A 480 -2.73 -1.45 -27.50
C ASN A 480 -2.62 -2.22 -26.17
N SER A 481 -3.43 -3.24 -25.94
CA SER A 481 -3.42 -4.04 -24.70
C SER A 481 -3.10 -5.50 -24.94
N THR A 482 -2.49 -6.15 -23.95
CA THR A 482 -2.15 -7.57 -23.99
C THR A 482 -2.63 -8.24 -22.70
N GLN A 483 -3.43 -9.31 -22.83
CA GLN A 483 -3.84 -10.15 -21.73
C GLN A 483 -3.18 -11.52 -21.86
N THR A 484 -2.80 -12.16 -20.73
CA THR A 484 -2.27 -13.53 -20.73
C THR A 484 -3.10 -14.39 -19.79
N THR A 485 -3.59 -15.52 -20.30
CA THR A 485 -4.39 -16.50 -19.54
C THR A 485 -3.65 -17.83 -19.46
N LYS A 486 -3.62 -18.41 -18.28
CA LYS A 486 -3.05 -19.76 -18.05
C LYS A 486 -4.05 -20.82 -18.48
N LEU A 487 -3.60 -21.80 -19.29
CA LEU A 487 -4.40 -22.92 -19.77
C LEU A 487 -3.72 -24.25 -19.37
N ILE A 488 -4.55 -25.24 -19.10
CA ILE A 488 -4.11 -26.62 -18.84
C ILE A 488 -4.63 -27.48 -20.01
N LYS A 489 -3.75 -28.27 -20.63
CA LYS A 489 -4.08 -29.28 -21.63
C LYS A 489 -4.12 -30.64 -20.95
N ASP A 490 -5.27 -31.35 -21.10
CA ASP A 490 -5.50 -32.72 -20.66
C ASP A 490 -5.58 -33.67 -21.86
#